data_d5273fb98db306364fdd676ea7966d83
#
_entry.id   d5273fb98db306364fdd676ea7966d83
#
_cell.length_a   1.000
_cell.length_b   1.000
_cell.length_c   1.000
_cell.angle_alpha   90.00
_cell.angle_beta   90.00
_cell.angle_gamma   90.00
#
_symmetry.space_group_name_H-M   'P 1'
#
loop_
_entity.id
_entity.type
_entity.pdbx_description
1 polymer ?
#
loop_
_entity_poly.entity_id
_entity_poly.type
_entity_poly.pdbx_seq_one_letter_code
_entity_poly.pdbx_strand_id
1 'polypeptide(L)'
;VTPICLLKKYMHEQGTLEIGADEAGRGPMLGRVYSGAVVLPKDDSFDHYKMKDSKKFTSKNSKKIQEVAEYIKTHAIAWAVEYEDERVIDDINILQATQSAMHKAIRSVLRQIKDLDTNNLFLLIDGNYFKQFTVFNKSNNRIENAKFDTIEGGDNKFTSIAAASILAKVERDKYIEELCLENPELVEKYGIDSNKGYGSKTHMDGIKKYGITKWHRRTFGLCKEFA
;
A
#
# COMPACT_ATOMS: atom_id res chain seq x y z
N VAL A 1 25.78 -17.96 12.92
CA VAL A 1 25.25 -18.07 11.54
C VAL A 1 24.39 -16.85 11.31
N THR A 2 24.87 -15.91 10.49
CA THR A 2 24.12 -14.69 10.12
C THR A 2 22.87 -15.12 9.33
N PRO A 3 21.66 -14.70 9.72
CA PRO A 3 20.46 -15.09 8.99
C PRO A 3 20.54 -14.52 7.57
N ILE A 4 20.38 -15.38 6.57
CA ILE A 4 20.39 -14.98 5.16
C ILE A 4 19.11 -14.15 4.91
N CYS A 5 19.26 -12.89 4.54
CA CYS A 5 18.15 -12.09 4.04
C CYS A 5 17.67 -12.68 2.71
N LEU A 6 16.44 -13.18 2.68
CA LEU A 6 15.85 -13.76 1.47
C LEU A 6 15.39 -12.69 0.48
N LEU A 7 15.18 -11.45 0.95
CA LEU A 7 14.75 -10.32 0.11
C LEU A 7 15.97 -9.60 -0.45
N LYS A 8 15.89 -9.22 -1.72
CA LYS A 8 16.89 -8.37 -2.37
C LYS A 8 16.78 -6.94 -1.82
N LYS A 9 17.91 -6.32 -1.52
CA LYS A 9 17.98 -4.93 -1.05
C LYS A 9 17.59 -3.95 -2.18
N TYR A 10 17.94 -4.27 -3.43
CA TYR A 10 17.69 -3.46 -4.63
C TYR A 10 17.74 -4.34 -5.88
N MET A 11 17.23 -3.82 -6.99
CA MET A 11 17.35 -4.43 -8.31
C MET A 11 18.57 -3.88 -9.08
N HIS A 12 18.82 -2.58 -9.00
CA HIS A 12 19.91 -1.86 -9.65
C HIS A 12 20.90 -1.36 -8.60
N GLU A 13 22.18 -1.36 -8.96
CA GLU A 13 23.28 -0.91 -8.09
C GLU A 13 23.23 0.59 -7.78
N GLN A 14 24.28 1.11 -7.15
CA GLN A 14 24.39 2.52 -6.76
C GLN A 14 24.20 3.46 -7.96
N GLY A 15 23.56 4.61 -7.70
CA GLY A 15 23.26 5.63 -8.71
C GLY A 15 21.81 5.61 -9.23
N THR A 16 21.06 4.51 -9.06
CA THR A 16 19.64 4.45 -9.39
C THR A 16 18.79 4.70 -8.15
N LEU A 17 17.86 5.64 -8.21
CA LEU A 17 16.83 5.83 -7.20
C LEU A 17 15.71 4.83 -7.45
N GLU A 18 15.55 3.86 -6.57
CA GLU A 18 14.49 2.87 -6.66
C GLU A 18 13.35 3.19 -5.70
N ILE A 19 12.13 3.22 -6.20
CA ILE A 19 10.91 3.35 -5.38
C ILE A 19 10.17 2.02 -5.43
N GLY A 20 10.04 1.35 -4.28
CA GLY A 20 9.16 0.20 -4.12
C GLY A 20 7.74 0.67 -3.84
N ALA A 21 6.74 0.08 -4.51
CA ALA A 21 5.33 0.38 -4.30
C ALA A 21 4.48 -0.89 -4.20
N ASP A 22 3.52 -0.86 -3.29
CA ASP A 22 2.55 -1.93 -3.05
C ASP A 22 1.24 -1.35 -2.51
N GLU A 23 0.17 -2.15 -2.48
CA GLU A 23 -1.14 -1.76 -1.99
C GLU A 23 -1.67 -2.64 -0.86
N ALA A 24 -2.65 -2.10 -0.13
CA ALA A 24 -3.45 -2.82 0.86
C ALA A 24 -4.93 -2.47 0.73
N GLY A 25 -5.80 -3.47 0.85
CA GLY A 25 -7.23 -3.25 0.89
C GLY A 25 -7.94 -3.31 -0.46
N ARG A 26 -7.44 -4.06 -1.45
CA ARG A 26 -8.18 -4.30 -2.71
C ARG A 26 -9.41 -5.17 -2.53
N GLY A 27 -9.32 -6.22 -1.73
CA GLY A 27 -10.37 -7.23 -1.57
C GLY A 27 -11.56 -6.90 -0.65
N PRO A 28 -11.45 -6.03 0.36
CA PRO A 28 -12.57 -5.72 1.25
C PRO A 28 -13.78 -5.10 0.52
N MET A 29 -14.97 -5.35 1.05
CA MET A 29 -16.24 -4.74 0.60
C MET A 29 -16.51 -3.37 1.24
N LEU A 30 -15.66 -2.94 2.17
CA LEU A 30 -15.81 -1.68 2.90
C LEU A 30 -14.48 -0.91 2.97
N GLY A 31 -14.58 0.41 2.78
CA GLY A 31 -13.52 1.36 3.04
C GLY A 31 -12.49 1.49 1.92
N ARG A 32 -11.46 2.24 2.22
CA ARG A 32 -10.41 2.73 1.31
C ARG A 32 -9.48 1.63 0.81
N VAL A 33 -8.88 1.85 -0.37
CA VAL A 33 -7.66 1.17 -0.82
C VAL A 33 -6.47 2.09 -0.56
N TYR A 34 -5.42 1.56 0.05
CA TYR A 34 -4.20 2.28 0.36
C TYR A 34 -3.05 1.82 -0.52
N SER A 35 -2.13 2.69 -0.84
CA SER A 35 -0.87 2.34 -1.47
C SER A 35 0.30 3.01 -0.78
N GLY A 36 1.35 2.24 -0.52
CA GLY A 36 2.63 2.72 -0.02
C GLY A 36 3.64 2.89 -1.15
N ALA A 37 4.55 3.84 -1.00
CA ALA A 37 5.73 4.00 -1.82
C ALA A 37 6.93 4.32 -0.93
N VAL A 38 8.07 3.65 -1.15
CA VAL A 38 9.24 3.75 -0.25
C VAL A 38 10.54 3.75 -1.04
N VAL A 39 11.47 4.63 -0.66
CA VAL A 39 12.87 4.61 -1.05
C VAL A 39 13.70 4.21 0.15
N LEU A 40 14.42 3.10 0.07
CA LEU A 40 15.31 2.64 1.12
C LEU A 40 16.78 2.95 0.81
N PRO A 41 17.61 3.20 1.83
CA PRO A 41 19.05 3.14 1.69
C PRO A 41 19.49 1.78 1.13
N LYS A 42 20.48 1.77 0.22
CA LYS A 42 21.05 0.54 -0.36
C LYS A 42 22.22 -0.02 0.44
N ASP A 43 22.73 0.76 1.37
CA ASP A 43 23.82 0.41 2.27
C ASP A 43 23.30 -0.20 3.60
N ASP A 44 24.21 -0.41 4.54
CA ASP A 44 23.91 -1.02 5.85
C ASP A 44 23.34 -0.01 6.88
N SER A 45 23.04 1.23 6.49
CA SER A 45 22.35 2.21 7.33
C SER A 45 20.87 1.85 7.59
N PHE A 46 20.32 0.95 6.77
CA PHE A 46 18.98 0.40 6.91
C PHE A 46 19.03 -1.10 7.19
N ASP A 47 18.35 -1.57 8.24
CA ASP A 47 18.26 -3.00 8.56
C ASP A 47 17.22 -3.70 7.68
N HIS A 48 17.64 -4.16 6.52
CA HIS A 48 16.81 -4.86 5.55
C HIS A 48 16.24 -6.19 6.06
N TYR A 49 16.82 -6.77 7.11
CA TYR A 49 16.32 -8.02 7.70
C TYR A 49 14.98 -7.86 8.38
N LYS A 50 14.64 -6.66 8.83
CA LYS A 50 13.33 -6.36 9.42
C LYS A 50 12.17 -6.53 8.44
N MET A 51 12.44 -6.45 7.14
CA MET A 51 11.41 -6.60 6.09
C MET A 51 11.01 -8.06 5.84
N LYS A 52 11.84 -9.02 6.28
CA LYS A 52 11.62 -10.46 6.04
C LYS A 52 10.34 -11.01 6.64
N ASP A 53 9.89 -10.46 7.74
CA ASP A 53 8.78 -11.01 8.54
C ASP A 53 7.42 -10.35 8.23
N SER A 54 7.33 -9.49 7.19
CA SER A 54 6.13 -8.70 6.89
C SER A 54 4.85 -9.54 6.72
N LYS A 55 4.93 -10.72 6.11
CA LYS A 55 3.78 -11.62 5.91
C LYS A 55 3.42 -12.48 7.12
N LYS A 56 4.26 -12.55 8.13
CA LYS A 56 3.98 -13.29 9.38
C LYS A 56 3.19 -12.46 10.40
N PHE A 57 2.89 -11.20 10.08
CA PHE A 57 2.11 -10.35 10.95
C PHE A 57 0.62 -10.71 10.87
N THR A 58 0.20 -11.58 11.76
CA THR A 58 -1.22 -11.87 12.02
C THR A 58 -1.78 -10.82 12.98
N SER A 59 -3.10 -10.80 13.17
CA SER A 59 -3.77 -9.95 14.18
C SER A 59 -3.16 -10.06 15.58
N LYS A 60 -2.52 -11.18 15.90
CA LYS A 60 -1.80 -11.41 17.17
C LYS A 60 -0.49 -10.63 17.29
N ASN A 61 0.05 -10.11 16.19
CA ASN A 61 1.34 -9.41 16.11
C ASN A 61 1.19 -7.94 15.68
N SER A 62 0.03 -7.31 15.91
CA SER A 62 -0.25 -5.93 15.50
C SER A 62 0.79 -4.93 16.03
N LYS A 63 1.26 -5.12 17.27
CA LYS A 63 2.30 -4.28 17.87
C LYS A 63 3.63 -4.38 17.12
N LYS A 64 4.04 -5.58 16.71
CA LYS A 64 5.31 -5.78 16.00
C LYS A 64 5.30 -5.15 14.61
N ILE A 65 4.21 -5.23 13.86
CA ILE A 65 4.12 -4.58 12.55
C ILE A 65 4.17 -3.05 12.67
N GLN A 66 3.56 -2.49 13.71
CA GLN A 66 3.63 -1.04 14.01
C GLN A 66 5.07 -0.61 14.32
N GLU A 67 5.81 -1.38 15.13
CA GLU A 67 7.23 -1.11 15.44
C GLU A 67 8.09 -1.12 14.15
N VAL A 68 7.83 -2.06 13.23
CA VAL A 68 8.52 -2.12 11.94
C VAL A 68 8.12 -0.95 11.04
N ALA A 69 6.85 -0.57 11.01
CA ALA A 69 6.38 0.60 10.25
C ALA A 69 7.04 1.90 10.74
N GLU A 70 7.14 2.11 12.05
CA GLU A 70 7.84 3.28 12.62
C GLU A 70 9.35 3.24 12.32
N TYR A 71 9.97 2.07 12.33
CA TYR A 71 11.35 1.91 11.88
C TYR A 71 11.52 2.33 10.40
N ILE A 72 10.63 1.90 9.51
CA ILE A 72 10.66 2.30 8.09
C ILE A 72 10.54 3.83 7.97
N LYS A 73 9.54 4.43 8.63
CA LYS A 73 9.29 5.87 8.59
C LYS A 73 10.48 6.70 9.06
N THR A 74 11.23 6.18 10.03
CA THR A 74 12.39 6.88 10.62
C THR A 74 13.65 6.74 9.76
N HIS A 75 13.85 5.60 9.07
CA HIS A 75 15.13 5.26 8.43
C HIS A 75 15.07 5.20 6.91
N ALA A 76 13.89 5.23 6.29
CA ALA A 76 13.78 5.35 4.84
C ALA A 76 14.26 6.71 4.35
N ILE A 77 14.81 6.76 3.14
CA ILE A 77 15.19 8.02 2.48
C ILE A 77 13.95 8.89 2.22
N ALA A 78 12.88 8.23 1.74
CA ALA A 78 11.57 8.87 1.55
C ALA A 78 10.48 7.78 1.59
N TRP A 79 9.30 8.16 2.04
CA TRP A 79 8.13 7.29 2.04
C TRP A 79 6.84 8.12 1.97
N ALA A 80 5.81 7.49 1.45
CA ALA A 80 4.45 8.04 1.48
C ALA A 80 3.42 6.91 1.47
N VAL A 81 2.25 7.18 2.04
CA VAL A 81 1.07 6.35 1.91
C VAL A 81 -0.09 7.24 1.48
N GLU A 82 -0.77 6.82 0.43
CA GLU A 82 -1.92 7.53 -0.14
C GLU A 82 -3.08 6.56 -0.33
N TYR A 83 -4.27 7.07 -0.55
CA TYR A 83 -5.47 6.24 -0.70
C TYR A 83 -6.45 6.79 -1.72
N GLU A 84 -7.36 5.90 -2.13
CA GLU A 84 -8.64 6.27 -2.73
C GLU A 84 -9.78 5.72 -1.88
N ASP A 85 -10.87 6.50 -1.78
CA ASP A 85 -12.04 6.11 -0.99
C ASP A 85 -12.98 5.18 -1.77
N GLU A 86 -14.01 4.71 -1.09
CA GLU A 86 -15.02 3.81 -1.66
C GLU A 86 -15.81 4.42 -2.82
N ARG A 87 -15.98 5.74 -2.87
CA ARG A 87 -16.67 6.42 -3.97
C ARG A 87 -15.83 6.39 -5.24
N VAL A 88 -14.55 6.72 -5.13
CA VAL A 88 -13.62 6.64 -6.25
C VAL A 88 -13.50 5.19 -6.74
N ILE A 89 -13.47 4.20 -5.80
CA ILE A 89 -13.46 2.78 -6.16
C ILE A 89 -14.71 2.41 -6.97
N ASP A 90 -15.87 2.88 -6.57
CA ASP A 90 -17.12 2.61 -7.27
C ASP A 90 -17.20 3.30 -8.64
N ASP A 91 -16.64 4.51 -8.75
CA ASP A 91 -16.66 5.31 -9.99
C ASP A 91 -15.71 4.74 -11.07
N ILE A 92 -14.48 4.39 -10.71
CA ILE A 92 -13.44 4.03 -11.69
C ILE A 92 -12.96 2.58 -11.60
N ASN A 93 -13.55 1.76 -10.76
CA ASN A 93 -13.22 0.40 -10.32
C ASN A 93 -11.93 0.29 -9.47
N ILE A 94 -11.78 -0.87 -8.79
CA ILE A 94 -10.69 -1.10 -7.85
C ILE A 94 -9.31 -1.11 -8.51
N LEU A 95 -9.18 -1.58 -9.75
CA LEU A 95 -7.91 -1.59 -10.46
C LEU A 95 -7.43 -0.15 -10.69
N GLN A 96 -8.28 0.70 -11.24
CA GLN A 96 -7.94 2.10 -11.53
C GLN A 96 -7.76 2.91 -10.23
N ALA A 97 -8.57 2.67 -9.21
CA ALA A 97 -8.41 3.30 -7.90
C ALA A 97 -7.07 2.92 -7.23
N THR A 98 -6.66 1.64 -7.31
CA THR A 98 -5.34 1.20 -6.84
C THR A 98 -4.22 1.91 -7.59
N GLN A 99 -4.29 2.01 -8.92
CA GLN A 99 -3.29 2.72 -9.73
C GLN A 99 -3.23 4.21 -9.39
N SER A 100 -4.38 4.83 -9.14
CA SER A 100 -4.45 6.23 -8.69
C SER A 100 -3.75 6.43 -7.35
N ALA A 101 -4.04 5.58 -6.36
CA ALA A 101 -3.39 5.63 -5.05
C ALA A 101 -1.86 5.41 -5.15
N MET A 102 -1.40 4.45 -5.98
CA MET A 102 0.03 4.23 -6.24
C MET A 102 0.68 5.46 -6.86
N HIS A 103 0.07 6.05 -7.88
CA HIS A 103 0.59 7.25 -8.52
C HIS A 103 0.67 8.43 -7.54
N LYS A 104 -0.32 8.60 -6.66
CA LYS A 104 -0.28 9.61 -5.59
C LYS A 104 0.90 9.36 -4.64
N ALA A 105 1.07 8.12 -4.16
CA ALA A 105 2.14 7.75 -3.24
C ALA A 105 3.53 7.98 -3.85
N ILE A 106 3.74 7.55 -5.10
CA ILE A 106 4.99 7.79 -5.83
C ILE A 106 5.26 9.30 -5.99
N ARG A 107 4.25 10.10 -6.38
CA ARG A 107 4.40 11.57 -6.47
C ARG A 107 4.76 12.20 -5.13
N SER A 108 4.16 11.75 -4.04
CA SER A 108 4.44 12.23 -2.68
C SER A 108 5.86 11.88 -2.24
N VAL A 109 6.39 10.71 -2.62
CA VAL A 109 7.80 10.34 -2.42
C VAL A 109 8.72 11.24 -3.24
N LEU A 110 8.45 11.43 -4.53
CA LEU A 110 9.30 12.24 -5.40
C LEU A 110 9.42 13.70 -4.95
N ARG A 111 8.37 14.26 -4.31
CA ARG A 111 8.42 15.61 -3.73
C ARG A 111 9.37 15.73 -2.54
N GLN A 112 9.72 14.64 -1.89
CA GLN A 112 10.66 14.60 -0.76
C GLN A 112 12.12 14.51 -1.22
N ILE A 113 12.37 14.12 -2.47
CA ILE A 113 13.71 13.94 -3.02
C ILE A 113 14.22 15.28 -3.58
N LYS A 114 15.27 15.81 -2.95
CA LYS A 114 16.00 16.97 -3.48
C LYS A 114 16.84 16.54 -4.67
N ASP A 115 16.97 17.39 -5.67
CA ASP A 115 17.84 17.20 -6.84
C ASP A 115 17.58 15.86 -7.56
N LEU A 116 16.30 15.51 -7.73
CA LEU A 116 15.87 14.30 -8.41
C LEU A 116 16.42 14.25 -9.84
N ASP A 117 17.28 13.27 -10.14
CA ASP A 117 17.65 12.89 -11.50
C ASP A 117 16.68 11.83 -12.01
N THR A 118 15.76 12.25 -12.87
CA THR A 118 14.74 11.35 -13.43
C THR A 118 15.30 10.32 -14.40
N ASN A 119 16.52 10.51 -14.93
CA ASN A 119 17.19 9.51 -15.79
C ASN A 119 17.57 8.27 -14.98
N ASN A 120 17.84 8.44 -13.70
CA ASN A 120 18.22 7.38 -12.75
C ASN A 120 17.06 6.96 -11.83
N LEU A 121 15.81 7.25 -12.21
CA LEU A 121 14.61 6.80 -11.48
C LEU A 121 14.13 5.46 -12.02
N PHE A 122 13.84 4.52 -11.11
CA PHE A 122 13.23 3.24 -11.41
C PHE A 122 12.14 2.88 -10.37
N LEU A 123 11.00 2.39 -10.86
CA LEU A 123 9.89 2.00 -10.00
C LEU A 123 9.78 0.47 -9.93
N LEU A 124 9.74 -0.08 -8.72
CA LEU A 124 9.51 -1.51 -8.46
C LEU A 124 8.09 -1.68 -7.93
N ILE A 125 7.21 -2.23 -8.74
CA ILE A 125 5.77 -2.28 -8.46
C ILE A 125 5.36 -3.71 -8.13
N ASP A 126 4.68 -3.93 -6.99
CA ASP A 126 4.07 -5.24 -6.73
C ASP A 126 2.96 -5.55 -7.72
N GLY A 127 2.88 -6.82 -8.13
CA GLY A 127 1.86 -7.32 -9.04
C GLY A 127 2.31 -7.45 -10.49
N ASN A 128 1.33 -7.49 -11.41
CA ASN A 128 1.55 -7.75 -12.83
C ASN A 128 1.02 -6.64 -13.76
N TYR A 129 0.57 -5.54 -13.20
CA TYR A 129 0.04 -4.40 -13.96
C TYR A 129 0.37 -3.07 -13.30
N PHE A 130 0.88 -2.16 -14.08
CA PHE A 130 1.08 -0.76 -13.66
C PHE A 130 0.77 0.19 -14.81
N LYS A 131 -0.03 1.21 -14.53
CA LYS A 131 -0.32 2.27 -15.50
C LYS A 131 0.89 3.19 -15.61
N GLN A 132 1.29 3.50 -16.85
CA GLN A 132 2.45 4.35 -17.12
C GLN A 132 2.47 5.60 -16.25
N PHE A 133 3.58 5.83 -15.56
CA PHE A 133 3.83 6.99 -14.72
C PHE A 133 4.75 7.96 -15.45
N THR A 134 4.40 9.25 -15.42
CA THR A 134 5.19 10.29 -16.07
C THR A 134 5.85 11.20 -15.06
N VAL A 135 7.06 11.64 -15.38
CA VAL A 135 7.87 12.58 -14.60
C VAL A 135 8.31 13.73 -15.48
N PHE A 136 8.50 14.89 -14.87
CA PHE A 136 9.11 16.05 -15.56
C PHE A 136 10.62 15.99 -15.40
N ASN A 137 11.32 15.79 -16.52
CA ASN A 137 12.77 15.79 -16.55
C ASN A 137 13.27 17.23 -16.72
N LYS A 138 13.86 17.77 -15.64
CA LYS A 138 14.37 19.15 -15.61
C LYS A 138 15.58 19.37 -16.52
N SER A 139 16.39 18.34 -16.80
CA SER A 139 17.61 18.47 -17.58
C SER A 139 17.33 18.73 -19.07
N ASN A 140 16.25 18.22 -19.61
CA ASN A 140 15.84 18.42 -21.00
C ASN A 140 14.49 19.15 -21.17
N ASN A 141 13.86 19.55 -20.04
CA ASN A 141 12.59 20.28 -19.98
C ASN A 141 11.43 19.54 -20.66
N ARG A 142 11.35 18.21 -20.46
CA ARG A 142 10.33 17.36 -21.06
C ARG A 142 9.61 16.48 -20.02
N ILE A 143 8.38 16.10 -20.37
CA ILE A 143 7.66 15.03 -19.65
C ILE A 143 8.10 13.70 -20.26
N GLU A 144 8.55 12.78 -19.42
CA GLU A 144 9.05 11.47 -19.81
C GLU A 144 8.34 10.36 -19.02
N ASN A 145 8.35 9.17 -19.59
CA ASN A 145 7.86 7.98 -18.92
C ASN A 145 8.92 7.50 -17.93
N ALA A 146 8.52 7.32 -16.66
CA ALA A 146 9.37 6.65 -15.69
C ALA A 146 9.57 5.18 -16.08
N LYS A 147 10.78 4.68 -15.86
CA LYS A 147 11.08 3.25 -16.03
C LYS A 147 10.50 2.47 -14.86
N PHE A 148 9.93 1.31 -15.11
CA PHE A 148 9.39 0.45 -14.06
C PHE A 148 9.42 -1.02 -14.45
N ASP A 149 9.42 -1.88 -13.42
CA ASP A 149 9.10 -3.30 -13.54
C ASP A 149 7.93 -3.65 -12.61
N THR A 150 7.04 -4.50 -13.09
CA THR A 150 6.01 -5.15 -12.28
C THR A 150 6.53 -6.50 -11.81
N ILE A 151 6.38 -6.79 -10.51
CA ILE A 151 6.99 -7.95 -9.86
C ILE A 151 5.93 -8.68 -9.06
N GLU A 152 5.42 -9.78 -9.59
CA GLU A 152 4.44 -10.62 -8.88
C GLU A 152 5.01 -11.14 -7.56
N GLY A 153 4.34 -10.83 -6.44
CA GLY A 153 4.80 -11.12 -5.09
C GLY A 153 6.12 -10.42 -4.76
N GLY A 154 6.26 -9.17 -5.23
CA GLY A 154 7.45 -8.34 -5.06
C GLY A 154 7.79 -8.08 -3.61
N ASP A 155 6.78 -8.02 -2.74
CA ASP A 155 6.92 -7.91 -1.28
C ASP A 155 7.68 -9.09 -0.63
N ASN A 156 7.78 -10.23 -1.31
CA ASN A 156 8.65 -11.35 -0.92
C ASN A 156 9.97 -11.39 -1.68
N LYS A 157 10.24 -10.42 -2.53
CA LYS A 157 11.43 -10.40 -3.39
C LYS A 157 12.33 -9.20 -3.12
N PHE A 158 11.73 -8.03 -2.84
CA PHE A 158 12.44 -6.78 -2.63
C PHE A 158 12.03 -6.08 -1.33
N THR A 159 13.02 -5.60 -0.59
CA THR A 159 12.78 -4.96 0.72
C THR A 159 12.01 -3.64 0.60
N SER A 160 12.20 -2.87 -0.49
CA SER A 160 11.45 -1.62 -0.71
C SER A 160 9.96 -1.86 -0.96
N ILE A 161 9.61 -2.94 -1.71
CA ILE A 161 8.21 -3.32 -1.93
C ILE A 161 7.61 -3.85 -0.62
N ALA A 162 8.35 -4.69 0.13
CA ALA A 162 7.91 -5.16 1.44
C ALA A 162 7.65 -4.02 2.43
N ALA A 163 8.52 -3.01 2.44
CA ALA A 163 8.33 -1.81 3.26
C ALA A 163 7.07 -1.03 2.86
N ALA A 164 6.82 -0.85 1.55
CA ALA A 164 5.61 -0.22 1.03
C ALA A 164 4.34 -0.98 1.45
N SER A 165 4.36 -2.31 1.35
CA SER A 165 3.29 -3.21 1.79
C SER A 165 2.96 -3.03 3.28
N ILE A 166 4.00 -3.01 4.14
CA ILE A 166 3.85 -2.81 5.58
C ILE A 166 3.18 -1.47 5.87
N LEU A 167 3.68 -0.38 5.28
CA LEU A 167 3.14 0.95 5.51
C LEU A 167 1.68 1.06 5.04
N ALA A 168 1.36 0.57 3.84
CA ALA A 168 -0.01 0.59 3.32
C ALA A 168 -0.96 -0.20 4.23
N LYS A 169 -0.54 -1.37 4.72
CA LYS A 169 -1.33 -2.18 5.63
C LYS A 169 -1.57 -1.50 6.98
N VAL A 170 -0.53 -0.96 7.60
CA VAL A 170 -0.63 -0.32 8.92
C VAL A 170 -1.54 0.90 8.85
N GLU A 171 -1.40 1.76 7.84
CA GLU A 171 -2.25 2.94 7.69
C GLU A 171 -3.72 2.56 7.40
N ARG A 172 -3.93 1.49 6.62
CA ARG A 172 -5.29 0.98 6.40
C ARG A 172 -5.91 0.40 7.67
N ASP A 173 -5.17 -0.39 8.42
CA ASP A 173 -5.68 -1.00 9.66
C ASP A 173 -6.02 0.10 10.68
N LYS A 174 -5.18 1.13 10.81
CA LYS A 174 -5.43 2.32 11.63
C LYS A 174 -6.70 3.05 11.20
N TYR A 175 -6.90 3.30 9.91
CA TYR A 175 -8.13 3.90 9.39
C TYR A 175 -9.38 3.10 9.78
N ILE A 176 -9.33 1.76 9.66
CA ILE A 176 -10.47 0.91 10.05
C ILE A 176 -10.73 0.99 11.56
N GLU A 177 -9.70 1.02 12.39
CA GLU A 177 -9.84 1.16 13.84
C GLU A 177 -10.47 2.50 14.22
N GLU A 178 -9.98 3.61 13.65
CA GLU A 178 -10.56 4.95 13.84
C GLU A 178 -12.02 5.00 13.37
N LEU A 179 -12.31 4.44 12.20
CA LEU A 179 -13.67 4.37 11.65
C LEU A 179 -14.63 3.62 12.56
N CYS A 180 -14.19 2.49 13.14
CA CYS A 180 -15.00 1.71 14.08
C CYS A 180 -15.22 2.44 15.41
N LEU A 181 -14.22 3.19 15.90
CA LEU A 181 -14.36 4.01 17.10
C LEU A 181 -15.38 5.14 16.92
N GLU A 182 -15.35 5.80 15.77
CA GLU A 182 -16.28 6.88 15.45
C GLU A 182 -17.70 6.36 15.12
N ASN A 183 -17.82 5.11 14.67
CA ASN A 183 -19.07 4.51 14.20
C ASN A 183 -19.26 3.10 14.80
N PRO A 184 -19.64 2.99 16.09
CA PRO A 184 -19.77 1.69 16.78
C PRO A 184 -20.72 0.69 16.11
N GLU A 185 -21.71 1.19 15.36
CA GLU A 185 -22.64 0.36 14.60
C GLU A 185 -21.93 -0.50 13.51
N LEU A 186 -20.75 -0.10 13.03
CA LEU A 186 -19.98 -0.91 12.10
C LEU A 186 -19.43 -2.18 12.77
N VAL A 187 -19.12 -2.11 14.05
CA VAL A 187 -18.71 -3.25 14.85
C VAL A 187 -19.92 -4.12 15.18
N GLU A 188 -20.98 -3.55 15.74
CA GLU A 188 -22.15 -4.26 16.21
C GLU A 188 -22.90 -5.00 15.09
N LYS A 189 -23.04 -4.36 13.92
CA LYS A 189 -23.84 -4.89 12.80
C LYS A 189 -23.04 -5.72 11.81
N TYR A 190 -21.75 -5.41 11.63
CA TYR A 190 -20.93 -5.96 10.53
C TYR A 190 -19.63 -6.61 11.01
N GLY A 191 -19.20 -6.43 12.27
CA GLY A 191 -17.96 -6.96 12.84
C GLY A 191 -16.69 -6.40 12.18
N ILE A 192 -16.72 -5.12 11.74
CA ILE A 192 -15.64 -4.51 10.93
C ILE A 192 -14.32 -4.42 11.69
N ASP A 193 -14.35 -4.29 13.00
CA ASP A 193 -13.16 -4.29 13.88
C ASP A 193 -12.32 -5.56 13.72
N SER A 194 -12.96 -6.71 13.55
CA SER A 194 -12.30 -8.00 13.40
C SER A 194 -12.04 -8.39 11.95
N ASN A 195 -13.04 -8.21 11.06
CA ASN A 195 -12.94 -8.65 9.67
C ASN A 195 -12.29 -7.61 8.75
N LYS A 196 -12.02 -6.40 9.24
CA LYS A 196 -11.38 -5.29 8.50
C LYS A 196 -12.06 -4.96 7.16
N GLY A 197 -13.37 -5.23 7.06
CA GLY A 197 -14.18 -4.99 5.86
C GLY A 197 -14.17 -6.13 4.84
N TYR A 198 -13.46 -7.23 5.09
CA TYR A 198 -13.51 -8.41 4.23
C TYR A 198 -14.85 -9.15 4.37
N GLY A 199 -15.21 -9.94 3.34
CA GLY A 199 -16.45 -10.70 3.25
C GLY A 199 -16.54 -11.89 4.19
N SER A 200 -16.35 -11.69 5.49
CA SER A 200 -16.61 -12.70 6.51
C SER A 200 -18.10 -13.01 6.62
N LYS A 201 -18.44 -14.15 7.23
CA LYS A 201 -19.83 -14.51 7.46
C LYS A 201 -20.57 -13.41 8.23
N THR A 202 -20.00 -12.89 9.29
CA THR A 202 -20.59 -11.79 10.10
C THR A 202 -20.85 -10.55 9.25
N HIS A 203 -19.91 -10.16 8.40
CA HIS A 203 -20.08 -9.01 7.52
C HIS A 203 -21.19 -9.22 6.49
N MET A 204 -21.19 -10.39 5.84
CA MET A 204 -22.22 -10.75 4.86
C MET A 204 -23.62 -10.84 5.48
N ASP A 205 -23.74 -11.44 6.67
CA ASP A 205 -25.02 -11.52 7.40
C ASP A 205 -25.50 -10.13 7.82
N GLY A 206 -24.57 -9.26 8.23
CA GLY A 206 -24.84 -7.84 8.54
C GLY A 206 -25.40 -7.09 7.35
N ILE A 207 -24.78 -7.23 6.17
CA ILE A 207 -25.27 -6.60 4.92
C ILE A 207 -26.68 -7.08 4.57
N LYS A 208 -26.93 -8.40 4.64
CA LYS A 208 -28.27 -8.96 4.37
C LYS A 208 -29.33 -8.43 5.32
N LYS A 209 -28.99 -8.21 6.59
CA LYS A 209 -29.95 -7.81 7.62
C LYS A 209 -30.17 -6.29 7.67
N TYR A 210 -29.12 -5.51 7.49
CA TYR A 210 -29.14 -4.05 7.73
C TYR A 210 -28.88 -3.22 6.47
N GLY A 211 -28.56 -3.86 5.33
CA GLY A 211 -28.17 -3.16 4.11
C GLY A 211 -26.71 -2.71 4.16
N ILE A 212 -26.34 -1.83 3.23
CA ILE A 212 -25.01 -1.23 3.14
C ILE A 212 -24.98 0.16 3.77
N THR A 213 -23.80 0.59 4.18
CA THR A 213 -23.54 1.96 4.66
C THR A 213 -22.82 2.77 3.60
N LYS A 214 -22.61 4.07 3.84
CA LYS A 214 -21.85 4.96 2.94
C LYS A 214 -20.39 4.56 2.74
N TRP A 215 -19.81 3.72 3.60
CA TRP A 215 -18.44 3.22 3.51
C TRP A 215 -18.32 1.89 2.77
N HIS A 216 -19.44 1.24 2.42
CA HIS A 216 -19.40 0.04 1.60
C HIS A 216 -19.14 0.39 0.14
N ARG A 217 -18.41 -0.48 -0.54
CA ARG A 217 -18.15 -0.41 -1.97
C ARG A 217 -19.34 -1.02 -2.71
N ARG A 218 -20.18 -0.18 -3.27
CA ARG A 218 -21.44 -0.58 -3.90
C ARG A 218 -21.27 -1.56 -5.07
N THR A 219 -20.11 -1.48 -5.73
CA THR A 219 -19.78 -2.35 -6.87
C THR A 219 -19.19 -3.70 -6.46
N PHE A 220 -19.06 -4.00 -5.15
CA PHE A 220 -18.40 -5.22 -4.65
C PHE A 220 -19.40 -6.28 -4.18
N GLY A 221 -19.19 -7.53 -4.66
CA GLY A 221 -19.84 -8.72 -4.12
C GLY A 221 -21.31 -8.52 -3.81
N LEU A 222 -21.72 -8.88 -2.59
CA LEU A 222 -23.08 -8.75 -2.08
C LEU A 222 -23.59 -7.29 -2.00
N CYS A 223 -22.69 -6.32 -1.87
CA CYS A 223 -23.09 -4.91 -1.80
C CYS A 223 -23.88 -4.44 -3.02
N LYS A 224 -23.66 -5.06 -4.20
CA LYS A 224 -24.38 -4.74 -5.45
C LYS A 224 -25.89 -4.94 -5.36
N GLU A 225 -26.34 -5.84 -4.49
CA GLU A 225 -27.78 -6.14 -4.32
C GLU A 225 -28.49 -5.09 -3.47
N PHE A 226 -27.72 -4.21 -2.82
CA PHE A 226 -28.22 -3.16 -1.91
C PHE A 226 -27.82 -1.74 -2.34
N ALA A 227 -27.23 -1.59 -3.54
CA ALA A 227 -26.68 -0.32 -4.04
C ALA A 227 -27.75 0.52 -4.79
#